data_a5d375eb294dbbe56f4edf749a3c2518
#
_entry.id   a5d375eb294dbbe56f4edf749a3c2518
#
_cell.length_a   1.000
_cell.length_b   1.000
_cell.length_c   1.000
_cell.angle_alpha   90.00
_cell.angle_beta   90.00
_cell.angle_gamma   90.00
#
_symmetry.space_group_name_H-M   'P 1'
#
loop_
_entity.id
_entity.type
_entity.pdbx_description
1 polymer ?
#
loop_
_entity_poly.entity_id
_entity_poly.type
_entity_poly.pdbx_seq_one_letter_code
_entity_poly.pdbx_strand_id
1 'polypeptide(L)'
;LLTDNQYFIMNVGDSRAYEFTDVMAQLTNDQTFVAREVALGNMTPEQAEVDERRSVLLQCIGASEEVYPDFFVGETKLNATYMLCSDGFRHEITPDEIFEKFQPGVLMDDSTMNQNTIDLIELNKQRNERDNISVVLVRTF
;
A
#
# COMPACT_ATOMS: atom_id res chain seq x y z
N LEU A 1 -10.58 7.13 -6.16
CA LEU A 1 -11.15 8.48 -6.21
C LEU A 1 -11.04 9.12 -4.83
N LEU A 2 -10.47 10.30 -4.78
CA LEU A 2 -10.38 11.13 -3.58
C LEU A 2 -11.16 12.42 -3.85
N THR A 3 -12.02 12.79 -2.92
CA THR A 3 -12.79 14.05 -2.95
C THR A 3 -12.51 14.81 -1.64
N ASP A 4 -13.06 16.02 -1.51
CA ASP A 4 -12.87 16.83 -0.30
C ASP A 4 -13.42 16.16 0.98
N ASN A 5 -14.39 15.28 0.84
CA ASN A 5 -15.07 14.67 1.99
C ASN A 5 -14.93 13.16 2.10
N GLN A 6 -14.69 12.47 0.98
CA GLN A 6 -14.69 11.00 0.95
C GLN A 6 -13.65 10.45 -0.01
N TYR A 7 -13.13 9.26 0.31
CA TYR A 7 -12.40 8.45 -0.64
C TYR A 7 -13.21 7.19 -1.02
N PHE A 8 -12.99 6.74 -2.26
CA PHE A 8 -13.54 5.50 -2.81
C PHE A 8 -12.38 4.73 -3.43
N ILE A 9 -12.15 3.52 -2.95
CA ILE A 9 -11.09 2.64 -3.43
C ILE A 9 -11.73 1.38 -3.98
N MET A 10 -11.31 0.98 -5.18
CA MET A 10 -11.58 -0.32 -5.75
C MET A 10 -10.26 -1.06 -5.89
N ASN A 11 -10.18 -2.28 -5.35
CA ASN A 11 -8.96 -3.06 -5.34
C ASN A 11 -9.17 -4.45 -5.94
N VAL A 12 -8.22 -4.87 -6.78
CA VAL A 12 -8.05 -6.24 -7.28
C VAL A 12 -6.56 -6.58 -7.19
N GLY A 13 -6.21 -7.62 -6.45
CA GLY A 13 -4.83 -8.02 -6.23
C GLY A 13 -4.26 -7.59 -4.88
N ASP A 14 -2.96 -7.31 -4.82
CA ASP A 14 -2.22 -7.00 -3.61
C ASP A 14 -1.51 -5.64 -3.60
N SER A 15 -1.80 -4.79 -4.59
CA SER A 15 -1.51 -3.36 -4.48
C SER A 15 -2.28 -2.76 -3.31
N ARG A 16 -1.66 -1.85 -2.58
CA ARG A 16 -2.25 -1.32 -1.34
C ARG A 16 -2.53 0.17 -1.41
N ALA A 17 -3.57 0.57 -0.69
CA ALA A 17 -3.82 1.96 -0.34
C ALA A 17 -3.59 2.17 1.16
N TYR A 18 -2.96 3.29 1.51
CA TYR A 18 -2.70 3.69 2.88
C TYR A 18 -3.15 5.13 3.13
N GLU A 19 -3.51 5.39 4.37
CA GLU A 19 -3.72 6.73 4.93
C GLU A 19 -2.69 6.97 6.03
N PHE A 20 -2.04 8.13 5.97
CA PHE A 20 -1.10 8.60 6.97
C PHE A 20 -1.69 9.82 7.69
N THR A 21 -1.78 9.71 8.98
CA THR A 21 -2.08 10.81 9.92
C THR A 21 -1.01 10.79 11.01
N ASP A 22 -1.37 10.60 12.28
CA ASP A 22 -0.43 10.29 13.36
C ASP A 22 0.04 8.83 13.31
N VAL A 23 -0.62 8.01 12.50
CA VAL A 23 -0.30 6.61 12.24
C VAL A 23 -0.44 6.31 10.75
N MET A 24 0.19 5.23 10.31
CA MET A 24 -0.01 4.64 8.99
C MET A 24 -1.08 3.56 9.07
N ALA A 25 -2.17 3.74 8.35
CA ALA A 25 -3.28 2.79 8.27
C ALA A 25 -3.42 2.22 6.86
N GLN A 26 -3.42 0.89 6.71
CA GLN A 26 -3.75 0.25 5.44
C GLN A 26 -5.26 0.28 5.24
N LEU A 27 -5.71 0.77 4.10
CA LEU A 27 -7.12 0.93 3.75
C LEU A 27 -7.68 -0.25 2.93
N THR A 28 -6.81 -1.04 2.33
CA THR A 28 -7.17 -2.19 1.48
C THR A 28 -6.79 -3.51 2.15
N ASN A 29 -7.38 -4.60 1.68
CA ASN A 29 -6.97 -5.96 2.03
C ASN A 29 -6.30 -6.62 0.83
N ASP A 30 -5.21 -7.34 1.07
CA ASP A 30 -4.53 -8.09 0.01
C ASP A 30 -5.37 -9.29 -0.42
N GLN A 31 -5.57 -9.46 -1.71
CA GLN A 31 -6.24 -10.63 -2.27
C GLN A 31 -5.20 -11.71 -2.61
N THR A 32 -4.46 -12.16 -1.58
CA THR A 32 -3.45 -13.22 -1.67
C THR A 32 -3.89 -14.47 -0.94
N PHE A 33 -3.28 -15.61 -1.29
CA PHE A 33 -3.51 -16.87 -0.60
C PHE A 33 -3.25 -16.73 0.90
N VAL A 34 -2.10 -16.17 1.29
CA VAL A 34 -1.73 -16.04 2.70
C VAL A 34 -2.65 -15.11 3.48
N ALA A 35 -3.08 -14.00 2.89
CA ALA A 35 -4.03 -13.08 3.52
C ALA A 35 -5.38 -13.78 3.80
N ARG A 36 -5.86 -14.62 2.88
CA ARG A 36 -7.05 -15.44 3.10
C ARG A 36 -6.84 -16.45 4.24
N GLU A 37 -5.72 -17.15 4.28
CA GLU A 37 -5.43 -18.14 5.34
C GLU A 37 -5.33 -17.47 6.72
N VAL A 38 -4.76 -16.26 6.80
CA VAL A 38 -4.77 -15.47 8.04
C VAL A 38 -6.18 -15.09 8.45
N ALA A 39 -7.00 -14.61 7.53
CA ALA A 39 -8.39 -14.25 7.81
C ALA A 39 -9.26 -15.45 8.26
N LEU A 40 -8.95 -16.65 7.78
CA LEU A 40 -9.60 -17.90 8.20
C LEU A 40 -9.04 -18.48 9.51
N GLY A 41 -7.98 -17.89 10.06
CA GLY A 41 -7.31 -18.37 11.27
C GLY A 41 -6.43 -19.61 11.07
N ASN A 42 -6.13 -19.97 9.82
CA ASN A 42 -5.27 -21.11 9.47
C ASN A 42 -3.78 -20.76 9.54
N MET A 43 -3.45 -19.47 9.62
CA MET A 43 -2.09 -18.96 9.59
C MET A 43 -2.00 -17.69 10.43
N THR A 44 -0.85 -17.45 11.10
CA THR A 44 -0.61 -16.17 11.75
C THR A 44 -0.03 -15.16 10.76
N PRO A 45 -0.13 -13.82 11.03
CA PRO A 45 0.51 -12.82 10.20
C PRO A 45 2.02 -13.07 10.01
N GLU A 46 2.72 -13.45 11.06
CA GLU A 46 4.16 -13.73 11.03
C GLU A 46 4.50 -14.95 10.16
N GLN A 47 3.65 -15.96 10.16
CA GLN A 47 3.78 -17.12 9.26
C GLN A 47 3.54 -16.72 7.81
N ALA A 48 2.58 -15.83 7.56
CA ALA A 48 2.26 -15.35 6.21
C ALA A 48 3.42 -14.58 5.56
N GLU A 49 4.18 -13.81 6.35
CA GLU A 49 5.32 -13.02 5.85
C GLU A 49 6.45 -13.88 5.28
N VAL A 50 6.65 -15.08 5.81
CA VAL A 50 7.73 -15.99 5.42
C VAL A 50 7.25 -17.19 4.59
N ASP A 51 5.94 -17.29 4.30
CA ASP A 51 5.38 -18.39 3.50
C ASP A 51 5.81 -18.26 2.04
N GLU A 52 6.20 -19.39 1.44
CA GLU A 52 6.61 -19.41 0.02
C GLU A 52 5.51 -18.97 -0.95
N ARG A 53 4.25 -19.03 -0.51
CA ARG A 53 3.06 -18.65 -1.28
C ARG A 53 2.60 -17.21 -1.03
N ARG A 54 3.41 -16.39 -0.34
CA ARG A 54 3.01 -15.01 0.00
C ARG A 54 2.66 -14.14 -1.20
N SER A 55 3.25 -14.43 -2.37
CA SER A 55 2.99 -13.73 -3.63
C SER A 55 1.91 -14.38 -4.50
N VAL A 56 1.23 -15.44 -4.01
CA VAL A 56 0.17 -16.10 -4.76
C VAL A 56 -1.11 -15.29 -4.67
N LEU A 57 -1.50 -14.66 -5.78
CA LEU A 57 -2.73 -13.89 -5.90
C LEU A 57 -3.96 -14.80 -5.98
N LEU A 58 -5.05 -14.44 -5.32
CA LEU A 58 -6.35 -15.11 -5.46
C LEU A 58 -7.04 -14.71 -6.75
N GLN A 59 -6.81 -13.48 -7.20
CA GLN A 59 -7.30 -12.99 -8.49
C GLN A 59 -6.42 -11.84 -8.99
N CYS A 60 -6.41 -11.68 -10.30
CA CYS A 60 -5.83 -10.53 -10.98
C CYS A 60 -6.59 -10.26 -12.29
N ILE A 61 -6.53 -9.03 -12.77
CA ILE A 61 -7.19 -8.65 -14.02
C ILE A 61 -6.56 -9.43 -15.18
N GLY A 62 -7.40 -10.08 -15.98
CA GLY A 62 -6.99 -10.85 -17.14
C GLY A 62 -6.68 -12.33 -16.87
N ALA A 63 -6.68 -12.80 -15.62
CA ALA A 63 -6.45 -14.20 -15.27
C ALA A 63 -7.73 -15.07 -15.36
N SER A 64 -8.90 -14.47 -15.25
CA SER A 64 -10.20 -15.14 -15.31
C SER A 64 -11.23 -14.27 -16.05
N GLU A 65 -12.34 -14.89 -16.48
CA GLU A 65 -13.43 -14.17 -17.13
C GLU A 65 -14.16 -13.22 -16.16
N GLU A 66 -14.18 -13.56 -14.88
CA GLU A 66 -14.83 -12.78 -13.83
C GLU A 66 -13.80 -12.30 -12.81
N VAL A 67 -14.00 -11.08 -12.33
CA VAL A 67 -13.19 -10.44 -11.30
C VAL A 67 -14.11 -9.87 -10.24
N TYR A 68 -13.77 -10.07 -8.97
CA TYR A 68 -14.54 -9.61 -7.80
C TYR A 68 -13.73 -8.55 -7.04
N PRO A 69 -13.87 -7.27 -7.42
CA PRO A 69 -13.16 -6.18 -6.73
C PRO A 69 -13.67 -5.99 -5.30
N ASP A 70 -12.76 -5.67 -4.39
CA ASP A 70 -13.12 -5.12 -3.10
C ASP A 70 -13.35 -3.61 -3.22
N PHE A 71 -14.33 -3.10 -2.46
CA PHE A 71 -14.65 -1.67 -2.40
C PHE A 71 -14.50 -1.15 -0.98
N PHE A 72 -13.78 -0.03 -0.85
CA PHE A 72 -13.57 0.64 0.44
C PHE A 72 -13.99 2.10 0.29
N VAL A 73 -14.73 2.59 1.28
CA VAL A 73 -15.19 3.97 1.34
C VAL A 73 -14.90 4.52 2.73
N GLY A 74 -14.39 5.74 2.79
CA GLY A 74 -14.11 6.40 4.05
C GLY A 74 -14.12 7.92 3.90
N GLU A 75 -13.94 8.62 5.02
CA GLU A 75 -13.83 10.07 5.05
C GLU A 75 -12.42 10.51 4.66
N THR A 76 -12.33 11.49 3.77
CA THR A 76 -11.05 12.16 3.49
C THR A 76 -10.69 13.05 4.67
N LYS A 77 -9.54 12.81 5.27
CA LYS A 77 -9.02 13.62 6.38
C LYS A 77 -8.24 14.82 5.85
N LEU A 78 -8.41 15.93 6.51
CA LEU A 78 -7.51 17.08 6.37
C LEU A 78 -6.17 16.75 7.03
N ASN A 79 -5.10 17.34 6.51
CA ASN A 79 -3.75 17.13 7.00
C ASN A 79 -3.35 15.64 7.03
N ALA A 80 -3.64 14.93 5.95
CA ALA A 80 -3.29 13.53 5.75
C ALA A 80 -2.49 13.31 4.46
N THR A 81 -1.79 12.19 4.37
CA THR A 81 -1.20 11.69 3.13
C THR A 81 -1.90 10.39 2.73
N TYR A 82 -2.26 10.27 1.48
CA TYR A 82 -2.78 9.03 0.90
C TYR A 82 -1.75 8.45 -0.05
N MET A 83 -1.50 7.15 0.05
CA MET A 83 -0.54 6.44 -0.79
C MET A 83 -1.21 5.26 -1.48
N LEU A 84 -0.95 5.10 -2.78
CA LEU A 84 -1.17 3.86 -3.51
C LEU A 84 0.19 3.29 -3.90
N CYS A 85 0.42 2.01 -3.67
CA CYS A 85 1.69 1.39 -4.05
C CYS A 85 1.53 -0.05 -4.53
N SER A 86 2.46 -0.47 -5.39
CA SER A 86 2.66 -1.88 -5.73
C SER A 86 3.34 -2.62 -4.57
N ASP A 87 3.34 -3.94 -4.64
CA ASP A 87 4.06 -4.80 -3.70
C ASP A 87 5.56 -4.55 -3.72
N GLY A 88 6.18 -4.38 -4.90
CA GLY A 88 7.60 -4.06 -5.03
C GLY A 88 8.03 -2.74 -4.37
N PHE A 89 7.11 -1.81 -4.10
CA PHE A 89 7.46 -0.61 -3.32
C PHE A 89 7.70 -0.92 -1.84
N ARG A 90 7.08 -1.97 -1.29
CA ARG A 90 7.01 -2.24 0.16
C ARG A 90 7.72 -3.52 0.61
N HIS A 91 8.30 -4.32 -0.30
CA HIS A 91 8.93 -5.60 0.04
C HIS A 91 10.21 -5.43 0.86
N GLU A 92 11.05 -4.49 0.47
CA GLU A 92 12.40 -4.33 1.03
C GLU A 92 12.53 -3.16 2.00
N ILE A 93 11.44 -2.42 2.25
CA ILE A 93 11.40 -1.30 3.22
C ILE A 93 10.34 -1.55 4.28
N THR A 94 10.57 -1.03 5.48
CA THR A 94 9.67 -1.24 6.61
C THR A 94 8.55 -0.20 6.64
N PRO A 95 7.40 -0.52 7.30
CA PRO A 95 6.35 0.47 7.53
C PRO A 95 6.85 1.74 8.24
N ASP A 96 7.79 1.61 9.19
CA ASP A 96 8.35 2.75 9.90
C ASP A 96 9.17 3.66 8.98
N GLU A 97 9.99 3.10 8.08
CA GLU A 97 10.74 3.86 7.08
C GLU A 97 9.81 4.61 6.13
N ILE A 98 8.70 3.99 5.72
CA ILE A 98 7.69 4.63 4.89
C ILE A 98 7.02 5.77 5.68
N PHE A 99 6.61 5.51 6.93
CA PHE A 99 5.95 6.49 7.77
C PHE A 99 6.82 7.71 8.05
N GLU A 100 8.10 7.52 8.39
CA GLU A 100 9.05 8.62 8.62
C GLU A 100 9.15 9.57 7.42
N LYS A 101 9.05 9.06 6.21
CA LYS A 101 9.15 9.85 4.97
C LYS A 101 7.82 10.44 4.50
N PHE A 102 6.68 9.80 4.79
CA PHE A 102 5.39 10.15 4.20
C PHE A 102 4.35 10.69 5.19
N GLN A 103 4.68 10.78 6.48
CA GLN A 103 3.78 11.42 7.45
C GLN A 103 3.51 12.89 7.09
N PRO A 104 2.30 13.40 7.38
CA PRO A 104 1.88 14.74 6.97
C PRO A 104 2.79 15.86 7.42
N GLY A 105 3.39 15.74 8.61
CA GLY A 105 4.29 16.75 9.18
C GLY A 105 5.61 16.90 8.42
N VAL A 106 5.96 15.94 7.56
CA VAL A 106 7.19 15.97 6.74
C VAL A 106 6.90 16.46 5.33
N LEU A 107 5.76 16.05 4.73
CA LEU A 107 5.40 16.38 3.36
C LEU A 107 4.73 17.76 3.26
N MET A 108 5.52 18.82 3.42
CA MET A 108 5.02 20.21 3.45
C MET A 108 4.99 20.87 2.07
N ASP A 109 5.68 20.30 1.08
CA ASP A 109 5.77 20.82 -0.28
C ASP A 109 6.08 19.70 -1.30
N ASP A 110 5.85 20.00 -2.58
CA ASP A 110 6.06 19.07 -3.69
C ASP A 110 7.51 18.59 -3.82
N SER A 111 8.48 19.46 -3.50
CA SER A 111 9.90 19.11 -3.58
C SER A 111 10.27 18.03 -2.56
N THR A 112 9.84 18.21 -1.32
CA THR A 112 10.05 17.24 -0.24
C THR A 112 9.32 15.93 -0.54
N MET A 113 8.08 16.01 -1.03
CA MET A 113 7.30 14.83 -1.42
C MET A 113 8.01 14.03 -2.52
N ASN A 114 8.49 14.71 -3.55
CA ASN A 114 9.20 14.08 -4.66
C ASN A 114 10.54 13.48 -4.19
N GLN A 115 11.33 14.21 -3.39
CA GLN A 115 12.62 13.72 -2.90
C GLN A 115 12.46 12.50 -2.00
N ASN A 116 11.52 12.52 -1.05
CA ASN A 116 11.26 11.39 -0.16
C ASN A 116 10.78 10.16 -0.92
N THR A 117 10.00 10.35 -1.98
CA THR A 117 9.57 9.27 -2.86
C THR A 117 10.77 8.64 -3.58
N ILE A 118 11.63 9.46 -4.15
CA ILE A 118 12.87 8.99 -4.81
C ILE A 118 13.76 8.25 -3.81
N ASP A 119 13.96 8.79 -2.61
CA ASP A 119 14.80 8.17 -1.57
C ASP A 119 14.34 6.75 -1.24
N LEU A 120 13.02 6.54 -1.06
CA LEU A 120 12.47 5.21 -0.75
C LEU A 120 12.57 4.24 -1.94
N ILE A 121 12.38 4.73 -3.17
CA ILE A 121 12.58 3.91 -4.38
C ILE A 121 14.05 3.48 -4.49
N GLU A 122 14.99 4.40 -4.29
CA GLU A 122 16.42 4.07 -4.34
C GLU A 122 16.83 3.12 -3.20
N LEU A 123 16.24 3.27 -2.01
CA LEU A 123 16.47 2.35 -0.89
C LEU A 123 16.01 0.92 -1.23
N ASN A 124 14.83 0.75 -1.86
CA ASN A 124 14.37 -0.55 -2.35
C ASN A 124 15.36 -1.17 -3.34
N LYS A 125 15.84 -0.38 -4.32
CA LYS A 125 16.83 -0.84 -5.31
C LYS A 125 18.16 -1.24 -4.66
N GLN A 126 18.63 -0.46 -3.68
CA GLN A 126 19.85 -0.78 -2.93
C GLN A 126 19.71 -2.09 -2.13
N ARG A 127 18.50 -2.42 -1.69
CA ARG A 127 18.18 -3.69 -1.00
C ARG A 127 17.83 -4.83 -1.94
N ASN A 128 18.09 -4.64 -3.24
CA ASN A 128 17.90 -5.63 -4.31
C ASN A 128 16.44 -5.99 -4.63
N GLU A 129 15.50 -5.06 -4.43
CA GLU A 129 14.15 -5.24 -4.99
C GLU A 129 14.25 -5.44 -6.52
N ARG A 130 13.57 -6.46 -7.02
CA ARG A 130 13.62 -6.88 -8.44
C ARG A 130 12.30 -6.68 -9.16
N ASP A 131 11.24 -6.40 -8.41
CA ASP A 131 9.92 -6.17 -8.98
C ASP A 131 9.76 -4.70 -9.42
N ASN A 132 8.69 -4.45 -10.16
CA ASN A 132 8.30 -3.10 -10.54
C ASN A 132 7.92 -2.30 -9.28
N ILE A 133 8.53 -1.14 -9.13
CA ILE A 133 8.30 -0.25 -7.99
C ILE A 133 7.41 0.90 -8.46
N SER A 134 6.18 0.96 -7.95
CA SER A 134 5.23 2.02 -8.26
C SER A 134 4.63 2.60 -6.99
N VAL A 135 4.56 3.93 -6.92
CA VAL A 135 3.94 4.65 -5.80
C VAL A 135 3.31 5.95 -6.29
N VAL A 136 2.15 6.27 -5.74
CA VAL A 136 1.45 7.54 -5.96
C VAL A 136 1.08 8.12 -4.60
N LEU A 137 1.35 9.40 -4.40
CA LEU A 137 1.05 10.13 -3.18
C LEU A 137 0.08 11.28 -3.46
N VAL A 138 -0.83 11.48 -2.52
CA VAL A 138 -1.71 12.67 -2.47
C VAL A 138 -1.64 13.24 -1.07
N ARG A 139 -1.36 14.54 -0.96
CA ARG A 139 -1.30 15.27 0.30
C ARG A 139 -2.54 16.18 0.42
N THR A 140 -3.27 16.09 1.55
CA THR A 140 -4.41 16.96 1.90
C THR A 140 -4.01 17.97 2.98
N PHE A 141 -4.52 19.18 2.87
CA PHE A 141 -4.23 20.28 3.80
C PHE A 141 -5.50 20.79 4.50
#